data_3a843d756e0ac40abb88b6b078aca25b
#
_entry.id   3a843d756e0ac40abb88b6b078aca25b
#
_cell.length_a   1.000
_cell.length_b   1.000
_cell.length_c   1.000
_cell.angle_alpha   90.00
_cell.angle_beta   90.00
_cell.angle_gamma   90.00
#
_symmetry.space_group_name_H-M   'P 1'
#
loop_
_entity.id
_entity.type
_entity.pdbx_description
1 polymer ?
#
loop_
_entity_poly.entity_id
_entity_poly.type
_entity_poly.pdbx_seq_one_letter_code
_entity_poly.pdbx_strand_id
1 'polypeptide(L)'
;APSRGYTPEQLLSAEIIPFAKAYMRYQQGHNPTKLKNEIKAIRCIEKALLQVKGKADITLVDSNVMDIAVDVARESPASAYQSGIALRKLIEFLNESRMISRQVIWKNPISKPAEIIRTNPEAKAKRNAKMPDEQWLDWMAEMFANDLQAARDRFTTSIFALLMCAPSRITEIQDLPVNCLHYEDDDQG
;
A
#
# COMPACT_ATOMS: atom_id res chain seq x y z
N ALA A 1 0.92 -1.33 21.93
CA ALA A 1 0.89 -2.61 21.23
C ALA A 1 2.31 -3.17 21.20
N PRO A 2 2.54 -4.47 21.48
CA PRO A 2 3.86 -5.03 21.38
C PRO A 2 4.35 -4.82 19.95
N SER A 3 5.52 -4.19 19.80
CA SER A 3 6.20 -4.07 18.54
C SER A 3 6.36 -5.48 17.97
N ARG A 4 5.84 -5.76 16.79
CA ARG A 4 6.13 -7.01 16.09
C ARG A 4 7.65 -7.08 15.98
N GLY A 5 8.25 -8.06 16.70
CA GLY A 5 9.68 -8.27 16.64
C GLY A 5 10.09 -8.53 15.19
N TYR A 6 10.95 -7.68 14.65
CA TYR A 6 11.59 -7.94 13.37
C TYR A 6 12.78 -8.86 13.61
N THR A 7 12.94 -9.86 12.76
CA THR A 7 14.17 -10.66 12.79
C THR A 7 15.35 -9.83 12.29
N PRO A 8 16.58 -10.13 12.71
CA PRO A 8 17.78 -9.39 12.26
C PRO A 8 17.86 -9.28 10.73
N GLU A 9 17.44 -10.32 9.99
CA GLU A 9 17.46 -10.35 8.52
C GLU A 9 16.42 -9.40 7.90
N GLN A 10 15.48 -8.91 8.68
CA GLN A 10 14.46 -7.95 8.23
C GLN A 10 14.91 -6.49 8.47
N LEU A 11 16.00 -6.28 9.18
CA LEU A 11 16.53 -4.94 9.40
C LEU A 11 17.42 -4.54 8.21
N LEU A 12 17.43 -3.24 7.91
CA LEU A 12 18.38 -2.68 6.97
C LEU A 12 19.77 -2.64 7.60
N SER A 13 20.82 -2.82 6.80
CA SER A 13 22.21 -2.68 7.25
C SER A 13 22.49 -1.24 7.70
N ALA A 14 23.43 -1.10 8.64
CA ALA A 14 23.81 0.20 9.18
C ALA A 14 24.27 1.20 8.10
N GLU A 15 24.88 0.71 7.03
CA GLU A 15 25.39 1.51 5.92
C GLU A 15 24.28 2.24 5.15
N ILE A 16 23.15 1.57 4.86
CA ILE A 16 22.05 2.14 4.05
C ILE A 16 21.03 2.94 4.88
N ILE A 17 21.01 2.76 6.21
CA ILE A 17 20.04 3.42 7.10
C ILE A 17 20.02 4.95 6.98
N PRO A 18 21.16 5.67 6.93
CA PRO A 18 21.15 7.13 6.79
C PRO A 18 20.47 7.57 5.51
N PHE A 19 20.79 6.92 4.39
CA PHE A 19 20.13 7.17 3.11
C PHE A 19 18.64 6.85 3.18
N ALA A 20 18.26 5.70 3.70
CA ALA A 20 16.86 5.29 3.81
C ALA A 20 16.03 6.32 4.59
N LYS A 21 16.54 6.80 5.72
CA LYS A 21 15.88 7.84 6.53
C LYS A 21 15.72 9.16 5.75
N ALA A 22 16.76 9.60 5.05
CA ALA A 22 16.73 10.83 4.26
C ALA A 22 15.72 10.72 3.11
N TYR A 23 15.76 9.63 2.34
CA TYR A 23 14.84 9.36 1.25
C TYR A 23 13.38 9.26 1.71
N MET A 24 13.12 8.58 2.83
CA MET A 24 11.78 8.48 3.39
C MET A 24 11.23 9.85 3.81
N ARG A 25 12.05 10.70 4.42
CA ARG A 25 11.66 12.09 4.76
C ARG A 25 11.36 12.92 3.51
N TYR A 26 12.20 12.80 2.49
CA TYR A 26 11.97 13.45 1.19
C TYR A 26 10.62 13.03 0.60
N GLN A 27 10.34 11.74 0.56
CA GLN A 27 9.08 11.21 0.03
C GLN A 27 7.87 11.68 0.86
N GLN A 28 7.98 11.75 2.18
CA GLN A 28 6.91 12.26 3.04
C GLN A 28 6.63 13.74 2.82
N GLY A 29 7.63 14.55 2.52
CA GLY A 29 7.46 15.96 2.18
C GLY A 29 6.72 16.18 0.86
N HIS A 30 6.85 15.25 -0.08
CA HIS A 30 6.21 15.35 -1.40
C HIS A 30 4.86 14.63 -1.47
N ASN A 31 4.71 13.55 -0.72
CA ASN A 31 3.48 12.76 -0.71
C ASN A 31 3.31 12.06 0.66
N PRO A 32 2.48 12.61 1.56
CA PRO A 32 2.31 12.11 2.92
C PRO A 32 1.55 10.78 3.02
N THR A 33 1.78 9.86 2.09
CA THR A 33 1.17 8.53 2.07
C THR A 33 2.02 7.48 2.79
N LYS A 34 1.46 6.27 2.92
CA LYS A 34 2.17 5.12 3.50
C LYS A 34 3.32 4.68 2.60
N LEU A 35 4.55 4.86 3.04
CA LEU A 35 5.78 4.57 2.30
C LEU A 35 6.17 3.08 2.32
N LYS A 36 5.19 2.18 2.30
CA LYS A 36 5.42 0.73 2.35
C LYS A 36 6.16 0.20 1.12
N ASN A 37 5.90 0.77 -0.05
CA ASN A 37 6.53 0.33 -1.28
C ASN A 37 7.95 0.89 -1.42
N GLU A 38 8.17 2.10 -0.94
CA GLU A 38 9.48 2.76 -0.90
C GLU A 38 10.46 1.99 -0.01
N ILE A 39 10.04 1.55 1.18
CA ILE A 39 10.90 0.72 2.04
C ILE A 39 11.19 -0.65 1.42
N LYS A 40 10.23 -1.23 0.67
CA LYS A 40 10.49 -2.47 -0.08
C LYS A 40 11.51 -2.26 -1.19
N ALA A 41 11.42 -1.15 -1.93
CA ALA A 41 12.39 -0.83 -2.98
C ALA A 41 13.79 -0.66 -2.39
N ILE A 42 13.93 0.03 -1.25
CA ILE A 42 15.23 0.16 -0.55
C ILE A 42 15.78 -1.23 -0.19
N ARG A 43 14.95 -2.14 0.32
CA ARG A 43 15.38 -3.52 0.63
C ARG A 43 15.80 -4.32 -0.59
N CYS A 44 15.10 -4.15 -1.73
CA CYS A 44 15.51 -4.78 -2.98
C CYS A 44 16.88 -4.27 -3.44
N ILE A 45 17.11 -2.95 -3.39
CA ILE A 45 18.41 -2.36 -3.71
C ILE A 45 19.49 -2.82 -2.74
N GLU A 46 19.24 -2.84 -1.45
CA GLU A 46 20.19 -3.31 -0.44
C GLU A 46 20.64 -4.75 -0.72
N LYS A 47 19.70 -5.68 -0.91
CA LYS A 47 20.00 -7.07 -1.25
C LYS A 47 20.84 -7.16 -2.54
N ALA A 48 20.45 -6.41 -3.58
CA ALA A 48 21.17 -6.38 -4.83
C ALA A 48 22.60 -5.82 -4.67
N LEU A 49 22.77 -4.75 -3.90
CA LEU A 49 24.09 -4.16 -3.60
C LEU A 49 24.98 -5.15 -2.85
N LEU A 50 24.46 -5.80 -1.83
CA LEU A 50 25.19 -6.82 -1.09
C LEU A 50 25.62 -7.98 -1.99
N GLN A 51 24.75 -8.42 -2.88
CA GLN A 51 25.02 -9.50 -3.82
C GLN A 51 26.05 -9.12 -4.88
N VAL A 52 25.97 -7.92 -5.45
CA VAL A 52 26.80 -7.50 -6.62
C VAL A 52 28.08 -6.80 -6.17
N LYS A 53 28.02 -6.00 -5.11
CA LYS A 53 29.12 -5.14 -4.66
C LYS A 53 29.72 -5.54 -3.32
N GLY A 54 29.09 -6.47 -2.60
CA GLY A 54 29.52 -6.92 -1.26
C GLY A 54 29.28 -5.90 -0.13
N LYS A 55 28.71 -4.72 -0.43
CA LYS A 55 28.39 -3.68 0.55
C LYS A 55 27.13 -2.91 0.14
N ALA A 56 26.39 -2.42 1.14
CA ALA A 56 25.11 -1.73 0.95
C ALA A 56 25.27 -0.20 0.75
N ASP A 57 26.24 0.19 -0.08
CA ASP A 57 26.53 1.59 -0.41
C ASP A 57 25.70 2.05 -1.60
N ILE A 58 24.74 2.94 -1.35
CA ILE A 58 23.77 3.43 -2.35
C ILE A 58 24.45 4.14 -3.54
N THR A 59 25.63 4.70 -3.35
CA THR A 59 26.38 5.41 -4.41
C THR A 59 26.90 4.48 -5.49
N LEU A 60 26.92 3.17 -5.23
CA LEU A 60 27.36 2.13 -6.16
C LEU A 60 26.26 1.53 -7.01
N VAL A 61 25.05 2.09 -6.93
CA VAL A 61 23.93 1.64 -7.77
C VAL A 61 24.24 1.90 -9.24
N ASP A 62 24.13 0.84 -10.02
CA ASP A 62 24.27 0.84 -11.47
C ASP A 62 23.16 -0.02 -12.11
N SER A 63 23.18 -0.17 -13.42
CA SER A 63 22.18 -0.96 -14.16
C SER A 63 22.12 -2.41 -13.71
N ASN A 64 23.28 -3.03 -13.41
CA ASN A 64 23.33 -4.41 -12.96
C ASN A 64 22.67 -4.58 -11.55
N VAL A 65 22.92 -3.64 -10.65
CA VAL A 65 22.25 -3.61 -9.34
C VAL A 65 20.74 -3.45 -9.50
N MET A 66 20.28 -2.62 -10.46
CA MET A 66 18.85 -2.44 -10.72
C MET A 66 18.20 -3.72 -11.27
N ASP A 67 18.87 -4.46 -12.13
CA ASP A 67 18.36 -5.71 -12.69
C ASP A 67 18.20 -6.77 -11.60
N ILE A 68 19.21 -6.94 -10.74
CA ILE A 68 19.12 -7.85 -9.59
C ILE A 68 18.04 -7.39 -8.59
N ALA A 69 17.89 -6.09 -8.36
CA ALA A 69 16.83 -5.56 -7.48
C ALA A 69 15.42 -5.91 -8.01
N VAL A 70 15.25 -5.96 -9.33
CA VAL A 70 14.01 -6.44 -9.96
C VAL A 70 13.77 -7.92 -9.67
N ASP A 71 14.80 -8.75 -9.78
CA ASP A 71 14.66 -10.18 -9.49
C ASP A 71 14.29 -10.42 -8.02
N VAL A 72 14.92 -9.68 -7.10
CA VAL A 72 14.52 -9.66 -5.69
C VAL A 72 13.05 -9.20 -5.51
N ALA A 73 12.60 -8.18 -6.25
CA ALA A 73 11.22 -7.74 -6.19
C ALA A 73 10.22 -8.81 -6.68
N ARG A 74 10.61 -9.63 -7.66
CA ARG A 74 9.81 -10.74 -8.22
C ARG A 74 9.63 -11.90 -7.24
N GLU A 75 10.49 -12.04 -6.22
CA GLU A 75 10.30 -13.04 -5.15
C GLU A 75 8.96 -12.85 -4.42
N SER A 76 8.37 -11.65 -4.47
CA SER A 76 7.06 -11.33 -3.89
C SER A 76 6.05 -10.93 -4.96
N PRO A 77 5.45 -11.87 -5.71
CA PRO A 77 4.60 -11.57 -6.88
C PRO A 77 3.47 -10.59 -6.61
N ALA A 78 2.82 -10.70 -5.43
CA ALA A 78 1.71 -9.82 -5.03
C ALA A 78 2.08 -8.33 -4.93
N SER A 79 3.35 -8.01 -4.75
CA SER A 79 3.84 -6.64 -4.61
C SER A 79 4.90 -6.26 -5.65
N ALA A 80 5.31 -7.18 -6.51
CA ALA A 80 6.38 -6.97 -7.49
C ALA A 80 6.18 -5.72 -8.34
N TYR A 81 4.99 -5.56 -8.92
CA TYR A 81 4.67 -4.39 -9.74
C TYR A 81 4.81 -3.06 -8.98
N GLN A 82 4.30 -2.99 -7.76
CA GLN A 82 4.39 -1.80 -6.92
C GLN A 82 5.84 -1.52 -6.48
N SER A 83 6.60 -2.58 -6.18
CA SER A 83 8.03 -2.48 -5.90
C SER A 83 8.80 -1.96 -7.11
N GLY A 84 8.47 -2.42 -8.32
CA GLY A 84 9.06 -1.93 -9.56
C GLY A 84 8.78 -0.44 -9.82
N ILE A 85 7.57 0.04 -9.53
CA ILE A 85 7.25 1.48 -9.59
C ILE A 85 8.08 2.26 -8.57
N ALA A 86 8.22 1.75 -7.35
CA ALA A 86 9.01 2.42 -6.31
C ALA A 86 10.52 2.40 -6.64
N LEU A 87 11.05 1.32 -7.22
CA LEU A 87 12.41 1.23 -7.74
C LEU A 87 12.68 2.29 -8.82
N ARG A 88 11.72 2.51 -9.73
CA ARG A 88 11.84 3.56 -10.74
C ARG A 88 11.95 4.95 -10.11
N LYS A 89 11.08 5.28 -9.17
CA LYS A 89 11.14 6.55 -8.44
C LYS A 89 12.45 6.72 -7.68
N LEU A 90 12.97 5.63 -7.11
CA LEU A 90 14.22 5.65 -6.38
C LEU A 90 15.41 5.94 -7.30
N ILE A 91 15.51 5.29 -8.46
CA ILE A 91 16.62 5.56 -9.40
C ILE A 91 16.52 6.95 -10.04
N GLU A 92 15.32 7.45 -10.32
CA GLU A 92 15.08 8.83 -10.76
C GLU A 92 15.62 9.81 -9.70
N PHE A 93 15.28 9.60 -8.43
CA PHE A 93 15.79 10.41 -7.32
C PHE A 93 17.33 10.36 -7.21
N LEU A 94 17.95 9.17 -7.30
CA LEU A 94 19.40 9.02 -7.23
C LEU A 94 20.13 9.77 -8.38
N ASN A 95 19.55 9.74 -9.59
CA ASN A 95 20.05 10.48 -10.74
C ASN A 95 19.93 12.00 -10.54
N GLU A 96 18.76 12.49 -10.13
CA GLU A 96 18.48 13.91 -9.91
C GLU A 96 19.35 14.48 -8.78
N SER A 97 19.50 13.72 -7.70
CA SER A 97 20.33 14.10 -6.54
C SER A 97 21.83 13.97 -6.80
N ARG A 98 22.23 13.43 -7.97
CA ARG A 98 23.64 13.16 -8.32
C ARG A 98 24.38 12.31 -7.28
N MET A 99 23.65 11.40 -6.63
CA MET A 99 24.23 10.51 -5.62
C MET A 99 25.01 9.35 -6.23
N ILE A 100 24.76 9.04 -7.49
CA ILE A 100 25.47 8.00 -8.25
C ILE A 100 26.37 8.66 -9.30
N SER A 101 27.54 8.05 -9.52
CA SER A 101 28.61 8.64 -10.39
C SER A 101 28.22 8.69 -11.87
N ARG A 102 27.39 7.76 -12.32
CA ARG A 102 26.89 7.70 -13.69
C ARG A 102 25.38 7.64 -13.68
N GLN A 103 24.75 8.42 -14.54
CA GLN A 103 23.31 8.37 -14.73
C GLN A 103 22.88 6.97 -15.19
N VAL A 104 21.93 6.39 -14.48
CA VAL A 104 21.33 5.09 -14.81
C VAL A 104 19.99 5.33 -15.47
N ILE A 105 19.92 5.09 -16.77
CA ILE A 105 18.66 5.12 -17.53
C ILE A 105 18.01 3.76 -17.37
N TRP A 106 16.95 3.70 -16.56
CA TRP A 106 16.31 2.44 -16.26
C TRP A 106 14.78 2.53 -16.39
N LYS A 107 14.18 1.49 -16.98
CA LYS A 107 12.75 1.36 -17.15
C LYS A 107 12.27 0.12 -16.39
N ASN A 108 11.22 0.26 -15.61
CA ASN A 108 10.64 -0.86 -14.86
C ASN A 108 10.21 -2.00 -15.83
N PRO A 109 10.84 -3.18 -15.78
CA PRO A 109 10.50 -4.32 -16.62
C PRO A 109 9.33 -5.15 -16.09
N ILE A 110 8.80 -4.81 -14.91
CA ILE A 110 7.69 -5.54 -14.30
C ILE A 110 6.38 -4.97 -14.85
N SER A 111 5.69 -5.74 -15.66
CA SER A 111 4.38 -5.36 -16.19
C SER A 111 3.30 -5.45 -15.12
N LYS A 112 2.25 -4.65 -15.29
CA LYS A 112 1.07 -4.72 -14.44
C LYS A 112 0.39 -6.09 -14.60
N PRO A 113 0.11 -6.82 -13.50
CA PRO A 113 -0.57 -8.10 -13.61
C PRO A 113 -1.91 -8.00 -14.33
N ALA A 114 -2.15 -8.90 -15.30
CA ALA A 114 -3.40 -8.93 -16.08
C ALA A 114 -4.64 -9.20 -15.21
N GLU A 115 -4.47 -9.85 -14.05
CA GLU A 115 -5.55 -10.12 -13.07
C GLU A 115 -6.24 -8.86 -12.53
N ILE A 116 -5.68 -7.67 -12.78
CA ILE A 116 -6.30 -6.39 -12.42
C ILE A 116 -7.37 -6.00 -13.44
N ILE A 117 -7.47 -6.68 -14.59
CA ILE A 117 -8.57 -6.52 -15.55
C ILE A 117 -9.76 -7.36 -15.07
N ARG A 118 -10.61 -6.74 -14.30
CA ARG A 118 -11.57 -7.32 -13.36
C ARG A 118 -12.92 -7.72 -13.94
N THR A 119 -13.04 -7.95 -15.22
CA THR A 119 -14.32 -8.23 -15.87
C THR A 119 -14.50 -9.70 -16.30
N ASN A 120 -13.45 -10.50 -16.18
CA ASN A 120 -13.53 -11.92 -16.55
C ASN A 120 -14.31 -12.75 -15.50
N PRO A 121 -14.91 -13.88 -15.89
CA PRO A 121 -15.70 -14.75 -15.00
C PRO A 121 -14.92 -15.23 -13.77
N GLU A 122 -13.63 -15.51 -13.91
CA GLU A 122 -12.76 -15.96 -12.80
C GLU A 122 -12.58 -14.88 -11.73
N ALA A 123 -12.36 -13.63 -12.14
CA ALA A 123 -12.25 -12.52 -11.20
C ALA A 123 -13.58 -12.23 -10.49
N LYS A 124 -14.71 -12.46 -11.17
CA LYS A 124 -16.04 -12.39 -10.57
C LYS A 124 -16.24 -13.49 -9.53
N ALA A 125 -15.88 -14.73 -9.87
CA ALA A 125 -15.96 -15.87 -8.96
C ALA A 125 -15.06 -15.65 -7.71
N LYS A 126 -13.82 -15.18 -7.87
CA LYS A 126 -12.91 -14.84 -6.77
C LYS A 126 -13.45 -13.71 -5.88
N ARG A 127 -14.21 -12.75 -6.43
CA ARG A 127 -14.87 -11.70 -5.63
C ARG A 127 -16.05 -12.28 -4.86
N ASN A 128 -16.91 -13.04 -5.52
CA ASN A 128 -18.07 -13.65 -4.88
C ASN A 128 -17.65 -14.57 -3.72
N ALA A 129 -16.56 -15.33 -3.89
CA ALA A 129 -16.01 -16.17 -2.83
C ALA A 129 -15.45 -15.39 -1.60
N LYS A 130 -15.27 -14.08 -1.74
CA LYS A 130 -14.83 -13.19 -0.64
C LYS A 130 -15.98 -12.37 -0.04
N MET A 131 -17.14 -12.41 -0.66
CA MET A 131 -18.33 -11.77 -0.10
C MET A 131 -18.81 -12.57 1.11
N PRO A 132 -19.26 -11.93 2.17
CA PRO A 132 -19.93 -12.63 3.26
C PRO A 132 -21.21 -13.28 2.73
N ASP A 133 -21.60 -14.39 3.35
CA ASP A 133 -22.89 -15.02 3.09
C ASP A 133 -24.03 -14.04 3.41
N GLU A 134 -25.13 -14.14 2.69
CA GLU A 134 -26.30 -13.28 2.82
C GLU A 134 -26.84 -13.26 4.24
N GLN A 135 -26.80 -14.40 4.93
CA GLN A 135 -27.18 -14.53 6.33
C GLN A 135 -26.41 -13.57 7.26
N TRP A 136 -25.12 -13.32 7.00
CA TRP A 136 -24.34 -12.37 7.80
C TRP A 136 -24.80 -10.92 7.58
N LEU A 137 -25.24 -10.60 6.36
CA LEU A 137 -25.79 -9.28 6.03
C LEU A 137 -27.12 -9.07 6.73
N ASP A 138 -27.99 -10.09 6.74
CA ASP A 138 -29.27 -10.06 7.45
C ASP A 138 -29.07 -9.87 8.96
N TRP A 139 -28.16 -10.62 9.57
CA TRP A 139 -27.84 -10.44 10.99
C TRP A 139 -27.29 -9.05 11.31
N MET A 140 -26.49 -8.48 10.41
CA MET A 140 -25.99 -7.11 10.58
C MET A 140 -27.11 -6.08 10.50
N ALA A 141 -28.07 -6.27 9.58
CA ALA A 141 -29.25 -5.42 9.46
C ALA A 141 -30.14 -5.53 10.71
N GLU A 142 -30.38 -6.75 11.21
CA GLU A 142 -31.11 -6.99 12.44
C GLU A 142 -30.45 -6.34 13.65
N MET A 143 -29.11 -6.49 13.79
CA MET A 143 -28.37 -5.85 14.87
C MET A 143 -28.46 -4.33 14.83
N PHE A 144 -28.45 -3.74 13.64
CA PHE A 144 -28.60 -2.29 13.48
C PHE A 144 -30.02 -1.82 13.84
N ALA A 145 -31.05 -2.60 13.45
CA ALA A 145 -32.45 -2.30 13.75
C ALA A 145 -32.80 -2.41 15.23
N ASN A 146 -32.02 -3.17 16.02
CA ASN A 146 -32.22 -3.30 17.45
C ASN A 146 -31.69 -2.07 18.19
N ASP A 147 -32.42 -1.68 19.27
CA ASP A 147 -31.99 -0.61 20.16
C ASP A 147 -30.86 -1.09 21.10
N LEU A 148 -29.65 -1.07 20.58
CA LEU A 148 -28.44 -1.47 21.31
C LEU A 148 -28.11 -0.45 22.40
N GLN A 149 -27.99 -0.91 23.63
CA GLN A 149 -27.76 -0.05 24.79
C GLN A 149 -26.32 0.49 24.85
N ALA A 150 -25.36 -0.29 24.43
CA ALA A 150 -23.95 0.13 24.42
C ALA A 150 -23.63 1.08 23.27
N ALA A 151 -23.13 2.26 23.58
CA ALA A 151 -22.75 3.27 22.57
C ALA A 151 -21.75 2.75 21.54
N ARG A 152 -20.81 1.89 21.98
CA ARG A 152 -19.82 1.25 21.10
C ARG A 152 -20.49 0.36 20.06
N ASP A 153 -21.46 -0.42 20.46
CA ASP A 153 -22.16 -1.37 19.59
C ASP A 153 -23.03 -0.62 18.58
N ARG A 154 -23.76 0.40 19.04
CA ARG A 154 -24.50 1.32 18.15
C ARG A 154 -23.59 1.97 17.11
N PHE A 155 -22.46 2.51 17.55
CA PHE A 155 -21.49 3.13 16.65
C PHE A 155 -20.97 2.13 15.60
N THR A 156 -20.59 0.92 16.02
CA THR A 156 -20.06 -0.10 15.13
C THR A 156 -21.10 -0.56 14.11
N THR A 157 -22.32 -0.86 14.54
CA THR A 157 -23.41 -1.32 13.66
C THR A 157 -23.83 -0.21 12.70
N SER A 158 -23.84 1.06 13.13
CA SER A 158 -24.12 2.21 12.25
C SER A 158 -23.10 2.36 11.12
N ILE A 159 -21.82 2.18 11.43
CA ILE A 159 -20.75 2.19 10.39
C ILE A 159 -21.01 1.10 9.36
N PHE A 160 -21.34 -0.12 9.80
CA PHE A 160 -21.62 -1.21 8.88
C PHE A 160 -22.89 -0.98 8.08
N ALA A 161 -23.95 -0.44 8.68
CA ALA A 161 -25.17 -0.09 7.98
C ALA A 161 -24.90 0.94 6.85
N LEU A 162 -24.11 1.98 7.13
CA LEU A 162 -23.70 2.95 6.12
C LEU A 162 -22.89 2.31 4.97
N LEU A 163 -21.96 1.39 5.30
CA LEU A 163 -21.17 0.66 4.30
C LEU A 163 -22.03 -0.28 3.45
N MET A 164 -23.12 -0.81 3.98
CA MET A 164 -24.07 -1.65 3.23
C MET A 164 -24.96 -0.83 2.30
N CYS A 165 -25.37 0.37 2.73
CA CYS A 165 -26.27 1.24 1.98
C CYS A 165 -25.56 2.00 0.84
N ALA A 166 -24.26 2.32 1.00
CA ALA A 166 -23.51 3.10 0.02
C ALA A 166 -22.15 2.45 -0.27
N PRO A 167 -21.67 2.43 -1.53
CA PRO A 167 -20.37 1.87 -1.91
C PRO A 167 -19.21 2.75 -1.46
N SER A 168 -19.17 3.07 -0.17
CA SER A 168 -18.18 3.96 0.46
C SER A 168 -16.96 3.18 0.99
N ARG A 169 -15.85 3.88 1.15
CA ARG A 169 -14.69 3.36 1.88
C ARG A 169 -14.85 3.64 3.37
N ILE A 170 -14.31 2.75 4.20
CA ILE A 170 -14.34 2.93 5.66
C ILE A 170 -13.78 4.29 6.12
N THR A 171 -12.75 4.80 5.44
CA THR A 171 -12.17 6.12 5.71
C THR A 171 -13.13 7.27 5.40
N GLU A 172 -13.94 7.15 4.37
CA GLU A 172 -14.95 8.16 4.01
C GLU A 172 -16.03 8.25 5.09
N ILE A 173 -16.42 7.12 5.67
CA ILE A 173 -17.38 7.10 6.78
C ILE A 173 -16.74 7.63 8.06
N GLN A 174 -15.48 7.32 8.33
CA GLN A 174 -14.76 7.84 9.50
C GLN A 174 -14.58 9.36 9.46
N ASP A 175 -14.48 9.93 8.26
CA ASP A 175 -14.28 11.36 8.03
C ASP A 175 -15.62 12.14 7.89
N LEU A 176 -16.78 11.47 8.03
CA LEU A 176 -18.07 12.14 8.02
C LEU A 176 -18.16 13.17 9.14
N PRO A 177 -18.52 14.44 8.84
CA PRO A 177 -18.74 15.44 9.88
C PRO A 177 -20.00 15.11 10.68
N VAL A 178 -20.05 15.56 11.93
CA VAL A 178 -21.21 15.33 12.84
C VAL A 178 -22.51 15.89 12.26
N ASN A 179 -22.44 16.92 11.46
CA ASN A 179 -23.56 17.59 10.79
C ASN A 179 -23.66 17.21 9.30
N CYS A 180 -23.43 15.96 8.97
CA CYS A 180 -23.49 15.46 7.59
C CYS A 180 -24.89 15.22 7.05
N LEU A 181 -25.94 15.35 7.87
CA LEU A 181 -27.32 15.21 7.42
C LEU A 181 -27.76 16.50 6.72
N HIS A 182 -28.09 16.39 5.44
CA HIS A 182 -28.76 17.42 4.65
C HIS A 182 -30.19 16.97 4.42
N TYR A 183 -31.13 17.82 4.71
CA TYR A 183 -32.55 17.65 4.36
C TYR A 183 -32.83 18.62 3.22
N GLU A 184 -33.26 18.09 2.10
CA GLU A 184 -33.85 18.87 1.01
C GLU A 184 -35.36 18.64 1.08
N ASP A 185 -36.12 19.69 1.34
CA ASP A 185 -37.56 19.64 1.21
C ASP A 185 -37.88 19.71 -0.28
N ASP A 186 -38.46 18.65 -0.80
CA ASP A 186 -38.96 18.61 -2.17
C ASP A 186 -40.25 19.45 -2.20
N ASP A 187 -40.28 20.52 -3.01
CA ASP A 187 -41.46 21.41 -3.16
C ASP A 187 -42.71 20.70 -3.69
N GLN A 188 -42.66 19.38 -3.81
CA GLN A 188 -43.75 18.54 -4.30
C GLN A 188 -44.41 17.65 -3.23
N GLY A 189 -44.11 17.80 -1.93
CA GLY A 189 -44.86 17.24 -0.80
C GLY A 189 -44.68 15.75 -0.55
#